data_9ba3b2bf395317670aeb61a7e50bb980
#
_entry.id   9ba3b2bf395317670aeb61a7e50bb980
#
_cell.length_a   1.000
_cell.length_b   1.000
_cell.length_c   1.000
_cell.angle_alpha   90.00
_cell.angle_beta   90.00
_cell.angle_gamma   90.00
#
_symmetry.space_group_name_H-M   'P 1'
#
loop_
_entity.id
_entity.type
_entity.pdbx_description
1 polymer ?
#
loop_
_entity_poly.entity_id
_entity_poly.type
_entity_poly.pdbx_seq_one_letter_code
_entity_poly.pdbx_strand_id
1 'polypeptide(L)'
;MKSDPETWLENYGDVLFRYAMLKTGDQSVAEDLVQDTLIAALKAHENFRGDSSEKTWIIGILKHKIIDHFRRPRHEQPLDYVDELAQADDQLFDETGHWRDPAPKWNNPHQALENRAFVDTLSRCLENLPQRHAELFMLSEFEDIDNVSLCKLLDISSTNNLWVMLSRIRNRLRQCLDALWFNPSQSEE
;
A
#
# COMPACT_ATOMS: atom_id res chain seq x y z
N MET A 1 28.77 -0.17 12.27
CA MET A 1 29.74 -0.83 11.37
C MET A 1 29.10 -0.83 10.00
N LYS A 2 29.73 -0.25 8.99
CA LYS A 2 29.23 -0.33 7.60
C LYS A 2 29.45 -1.76 7.12
N SER A 3 28.42 -2.42 6.57
CA SER A 3 28.58 -3.74 5.96
C SER A 3 29.15 -3.59 4.54
N ASP A 4 29.60 -4.70 3.99
CA ASP A 4 30.06 -4.75 2.62
C ASP A 4 28.84 -4.63 1.67
N PRO A 5 28.78 -3.64 0.78
CA PRO A 5 27.69 -3.49 -0.17
C PRO A 5 27.42 -4.74 -1.03
N GLU A 6 28.43 -5.57 -1.28
CA GLU A 6 28.27 -6.82 -2.04
C GLU A 6 27.33 -7.81 -1.36
N THR A 7 27.14 -7.71 -0.04
CA THR A 7 26.24 -8.58 0.74
C THR A 7 24.82 -8.05 0.83
N TRP A 8 24.51 -6.86 0.34
CA TRP A 8 23.19 -6.23 0.53
C TRP A 8 22.05 -6.98 -0.15
N LEU A 9 22.32 -7.54 -1.34
CA LEU A 9 21.31 -8.32 -2.04
C LEU A 9 20.93 -9.57 -1.25
N GLU A 10 21.91 -10.27 -0.68
CA GLU A 10 21.69 -11.47 0.13
C GLU A 10 21.00 -11.13 1.46
N ASN A 11 21.43 -10.04 2.12
CA ASN A 11 20.95 -9.67 3.44
C ASN A 11 19.58 -8.97 3.43
N TYR A 12 19.29 -8.18 2.40
CA TYR A 12 18.13 -7.29 2.38
C TYR A 12 17.21 -7.50 1.18
N GLY A 13 17.66 -8.19 0.12
CA GLY A 13 16.92 -8.35 -1.14
C GLY A 13 15.50 -8.86 -0.93
N ASP A 14 15.33 -9.92 -0.14
CA ASP A 14 14.02 -10.50 0.16
C ASP A 14 13.07 -9.51 0.85
N VAL A 15 13.58 -8.74 1.79
CA VAL A 15 12.76 -7.77 2.53
C VAL A 15 12.38 -6.60 1.63
N LEU A 16 13.31 -6.09 0.84
CA LEU A 16 13.06 -5.01 -0.13
C LEU A 16 12.05 -5.46 -1.18
N PHE A 17 12.21 -6.67 -1.72
CA PHE A 17 11.30 -7.22 -2.72
C PHE A 17 9.89 -7.39 -2.18
N ARG A 18 9.72 -8.01 -0.99
CA ARG A 18 8.40 -8.14 -0.36
C ARG A 18 7.75 -6.79 -0.10
N TYR A 19 8.54 -5.81 0.33
CA TYR A 19 8.05 -4.45 0.54
C TYR A 19 7.58 -3.81 -0.77
N ALA A 20 8.38 -3.91 -1.84
CA ALA A 20 8.04 -3.39 -3.17
C ALA A 20 6.82 -4.11 -3.75
N MET A 21 6.75 -5.45 -3.67
CA MET A 21 5.61 -6.25 -4.10
C MET A 21 4.31 -5.83 -3.42
N LEU A 22 4.35 -5.66 -2.08
CA LEU A 22 3.19 -5.22 -1.31
C LEU A 22 2.68 -3.84 -1.79
N LYS A 23 3.59 -2.97 -2.26
CA LYS A 23 3.26 -1.61 -2.70
C LYS A 23 2.80 -1.51 -4.15
N THR A 24 3.36 -2.33 -5.03
CA THR A 24 3.13 -2.23 -6.48
C THR A 24 2.14 -3.26 -7.01
N GLY A 25 2.01 -4.41 -6.33
CA GLY A 25 1.23 -5.55 -6.82
C GLY A 25 1.78 -6.18 -8.10
N ASP A 26 2.94 -5.73 -8.60
CA ASP A 26 3.55 -6.17 -9.86
C ASP A 26 4.99 -6.63 -9.61
N GLN A 27 5.28 -7.90 -9.96
CA GLN A 27 6.57 -8.51 -9.73
C GLN A 27 7.70 -7.82 -10.51
N SER A 28 7.47 -7.49 -11.77
CA SER A 28 8.48 -6.87 -12.63
C SER A 28 8.84 -5.48 -12.12
N VAL A 29 7.82 -4.70 -11.75
CA VAL A 29 8.01 -3.37 -11.14
C VAL A 29 8.73 -3.48 -9.79
N ALA A 30 8.39 -4.47 -8.98
CA ALA A 30 9.04 -4.67 -7.68
C ALA A 30 10.53 -5.02 -7.84
N GLU A 31 10.87 -5.91 -8.79
CA GLU A 31 12.25 -6.28 -9.11
C GLU A 31 13.06 -5.06 -9.58
N ASP A 32 12.53 -4.27 -10.50
CA ASP A 32 13.15 -3.05 -11.01
C ASP A 32 13.40 -2.02 -9.88
N LEU A 33 12.41 -1.82 -9.00
CA LEU A 33 12.54 -0.90 -7.87
C LEU A 33 13.61 -1.35 -6.87
N VAL A 34 13.72 -2.65 -6.62
CA VAL A 34 14.79 -3.20 -5.75
C VAL A 34 16.16 -2.98 -6.37
N GLN A 35 16.32 -3.28 -7.67
CA GLN A 35 17.58 -3.05 -8.39
C GLN A 35 17.97 -1.57 -8.36
N ASP A 36 17.05 -0.67 -8.72
CA ASP A 36 17.25 0.77 -8.69
C ASP A 36 17.61 1.29 -7.28
N THR A 37 17.02 0.68 -6.24
CA THR A 37 17.30 1.02 -4.84
C THR A 37 18.72 0.63 -4.45
N LEU A 38 19.14 -0.59 -4.76
CA LEU A 38 20.49 -1.07 -4.44
C LEU A 38 21.56 -0.27 -5.18
N ILE A 39 21.32 0.08 -6.44
CA ILE A 39 22.21 0.95 -7.22
C ILE A 39 22.31 2.34 -6.59
N ALA A 40 21.18 2.93 -6.18
CA ALA A 40 21.17 4.23 -5.52
C ALA A 40 21.87 4.20 -4.15
N ALA A 41 21.63 3.15 -3.37
CA ALA A 41 22.30 2.93 -2.10
C ALA A 41 23.82 2.80 -2.28
N LEU A 42 24.27 2.04 -3.28
CA LEU A 42 25.69 1.88 -3.58
C LEU A 42 26.36 3.23 -3.89
N LYS A 43 25.72 4.06 -4.74
CA LYS A 43 26.20 5.40 -5.06
C LYS A 43 26.25 6.35 -3.87
N ALA A 44 25.34 6.18 -2.91
CA ALA A 44 25.24 7.03 -1.72
C ALA A 44 25.95 6.46 -0.47
N HIS A 45 26.55 5.27 -0.57
CA HIS A 45 27.12 4.56 0.57
C HIS A 45 28.20 5.33 1.33
N GLU A 46 29.04 6.06 0.61
CA GLU A 46 30.09 6.88 1.24
C GLU A 46 29.51 7.98 2.14
N ASN A 47 28.32 8.49 1.80
CA ASN A 47 27.63 9.54 2.53
C ASN A 47 26.73 9.01 3.67
N PHE A 48 26.63 7.69 3.84
CA PHE A 48 25.85 7.09 4.92
C PHE A 48 26.49 7.40 6.27
N ARG A 49 25.79 8.19 7.10
CA ARG A 49 26.28 8.69 8.40
C ARG A 49 26.16 7.69 9.55
N GLY A 50 25.32 6.64 9.38
CA GLY A 50 25.07 5.67 10.44
C GLY A 50 24.06 6.12 11.50
N ASP A 51 23.27 7.17 11.24
CA ASP A 51 22.23 7.68 12.13
C ASP A 51 21.05 6.68 12.29
N SER A 52 20.95 5.71 11.39
CA SER A 52 19.99 4.59 11.45
C SER A 52 20.68 3.28 11.10
N SER A 53 19.96 2.15 11.22
CA SER A 53 20.47 0.90 10.67
C SER A 53 20.57 1.01 9.14
N GLU A 54 21.54 0.33 8.55
CA GLU A 54 21.75 0.28 7.10
C GLU A 54 20.49 -0.23 6.37
N LYS A 55 19.85 -1.26 6.93
CA LYS A 55 18.56 -1.77 6.46
C LYS A 55 17.50 -0.67 6.41
N THR A 56 17.36 0.12 7.48
CA THR A 56 16.38 1.22 7.57
C THR A 56 16.68 2.29 6.52
N TRP A 57 17.94 2.61 6.32
CA TRP A 57 18.37 3.59 5.34
C TRP A 57 18.06 3.13 3.89
N ILE A 58 18.36 1.86 3.54
CA ILE A 58 18.06 1.29 2.22
C ILE A 58 16.54 1.24 1.97
N ILE A 59 15.74 0.86 2.98
CA ILE A 59 14.27 0.92 2.90
C ILE A 59 13.79 2.37 2.66
N GLY A 60 14.43 3.36 3.27
CA GLY A 60 14.14 4.78 3.00
C GLY A 60 14.36 5.16 1.53
N ILE A 61 15.44 4.66 0.92
CA ILE A 61 15.70 4.87 -0.53
C ILE A 61 14.61 4.19 -1.36
N LEU A 62 14.23 2.95 -1.01
CA LEU A 62 13.16 2.22 -1.71
C LEU A 62 11.83 2.97 -1.66
N LYS A 63 11.45 3.52 -0.51
CA LYS A 63 10.25 4.34 -0.36
C LYS A 63 10.23 5.51 -1.35
N HIS A 64 11.33 6.26 -1.45
CA HIS A 64 11.41 7.35 -2.42
C HIS A 64 11.30 6.86 -3.87
N LYS A 65 11.89 5.71 -4.20
CA LYS A 65 11.78 5.12 -5.54
C LYS A 65 10.35 4.68 -5.87
N ILE A 66 9.63 4.14 -4.91
CA ILE A 66 8.21 3.78 -5.06
C ILE A 66 7.36 5.04 -5.30
N ILE A 67 7.55 6.10 -4.52
CA ILE A 67 6.86 7.38 -4.71
C ILE A 67 7.16 7.97 -6.10
N ASP A 68 8.43 7.94 -6.53
CA ASP A 68 8.81 8.43 -7.86
C ASP A 68 8.23 7.58 -8.99
N HIS A 69 8.07 6.26 -8.78
CA HIS A 69 7.39 5.37 -9.72
C HIS A 69 5.93 5.79 -9.91
N PHE A 70 5.19 6.05 -8.84
CA PHE A 70 3.80 6.49 -8.90
C PHE A 70 3.65 7.93 -9.41
N ARG A 71 4.66 8.78 -9.24
CA ARG A 71 4.66 10.16 -9.76
C ARG A 71 4.84 10.25 -11.28
N ARG A 72 5.35 9.19 -11.96
CA ARG A 72 5.50 9.21 -13.42
C ARG A 72 4.13 9.43 -14.06
N PRO A 73 4.00 10.36 -15.05
CA PRO A 73 2.71 10.58 -15.71
C PRO A 73 2.27 9.28 -16.39
N ARG A 74 1.28 8.63 -15.79
CA ARG A 74 0.50 7.63 -16.50
C ARG A 74 -0.50 8.39 -17.34
N HIS A 75 -0.62 8.06 -18.63
CA HIS A 75 -1.61 8.62 -19.55
C HIS A 75 -3.05 8.16 -19.22
N GLU A 76 -3.37 8.06 -17.93
CA GLU A 76 -4.64 7.60 -17.43
C GLU A 76 -5.44 8.79 -16.87
N GLN A 77 -6.77 8.70 -16.96
CA GLN A 77 -7.69 9.72 -16.46
C GLN A 77 -7.48 9.96 -14.95
N PRO A 78 -7.76 11.19 -14.45
CA PRO A 78 -7.73 11.47 -13.01
C PRO A 78 -8.49 10.43 -12.22
N LEU A 79 -8.02 10.09 -11.02
CA LEU A 79 -8.63 9.05 -10.18
C LEU A 79 -10.10 9.38 -9.85
N ASP A 80 -10.45 10.65 -9.77
CA ASP A 80 -11.81 11.13 -9.52
C ASP A 80 -12.83 10.76 -10.62
N TYR A 81 -12.35 10.51 -11.84
CA TYR A 81 -13.24 10.26 -12.98
C TYR A 81 -13.74 8.81 -13.04
N VAL A 82 -13.00 7.87 -12.44
CA VAL A 82 -13.36 6.44 -12.45
C VAL A 82 -13.72 6.01 -11.04
N ASP A 83 -14.85 6.49 -10.54
CA ASP A 83 -15.38 5.98 -9.28
C ASP A 83 -16.21 4.71 -9.53
N GLU A 84 -15.52 3.64 -9.95
CA GLU A 84 -16.12 2.32 -10.10
C GLU A 84 -16.70 1.78 -8.79
N LEU A 85 -16.30 2.37 -7.66
CA LEU A 85 -16.79 2.01 -6.34
C LEU A 85 -18.01 2.84 -5.90
N ALA A 86 -18.38 3.90 -6.65
CA ALA A 86 -19.45 4.84 -6.26
C ALA A 86 -20.82 4.20 -6.15
N GLN A 87 -21.11 3.19 -6.97
CA GLN A 87 -22.47 2.63 -7.07
C GLN A 87 -22.90 1.73 -5.89
N ALA A 88 -21.96 1.32 -5.04
CA ALA A 88 -22.23 0.36 -3.96
C ALA A 88 -22.37 1.00 -2.56
N ASP A 89 -22.04 2.27 -2.37
CA ASP A 89 -21.64 2.78 -1.06
C ASP A 89 -22.52 3.87 -0.42
N ASP A 90 -23.53 4.43 -1.12
CA ASP A 90 -24.42 5.47 -0.53
C ASP A 90 -25.22 4.99 0.68
N GLN A 91 -25.28 3.67 0.92
CA GLN A 91 -25.98 3.08 2.06
C GLN A 91 -25.12 2.86 3.30
N LEU A 92 -23.80 3.00 3.19
CA LEU A 92 -22.85 2.60 4.24
C LEU A 92 -22.51 3.73 5.22
N PHE A 93 -22.68 4.97 4.79
CA PHE A 93 -22.41 6.15 5.58
C PHE A 93 -23.72 6.87 5.94
N ASP A 94 -23.76 7.47 7.12
CA ASP A 94 -24.82 8.40 7.49
C ASP A 94 -24.57 9.78 6.84
N GLU A 95 -25.49 10.70 7.03
CA GLU A 95 -25.43 12.07 6.50
C GLU A 95 -24.23 12.87 7.04
N THR A 96 -23.57 12.35 8.09
CA THR A 96 -22.38 12.96 8.72
C THR A 96 -21.08 12.32 8.28
N GLY A 97 -21.14 11.30 7.41
CA GLY A 97 -19.97 10.57 6.92
C GLY A 97 -19.44 9.50 7.88
N HIS A 98 -20.19 9.14 8.92
CA HIS A 98 -19.87 8.04 9.81
C HIS A 98 -20.45 6.72 9.29
N TRP A 99 -19.80 5.61 9.61
CA TRP A 99 -20.28 4.28 9.29
C TRP A 99 -21.65 4.03 9.92
N ARG A 100 -22.65 3.63 9.12
CA ARG A 100 -23.96 3.21 9.65
C ARG A 100 -23.87 1.94 10.49
N ASP A 101 -23.07 0.98 10.02
CA ASP A 101 -22.79 -0.23 10.77
C ASP A 101 -21.36 -0.18 11.33
N PRO A 102 -21.18 -0.23 12.66
CA PRO A 102 -19.83 -0.30 13.23
C PRO A 102 -19.12 -1.55 12.72
N ALA A 103 -17.85 -1.40 12.36
CA ALA A 103 -17.01 -2.52 11.94
C ALA A 103 -17.08 -3.64 13.00
N PRO A 104 -17.24 -4.92 12.60
CA PRO A 104 -17.17 -6.02 13.55
C PRO A 104 -15.88 -5.92 14.35
N LYS A 105 -15.97 -6.16 15.66
CA LYS A 105 -14.79 -6.16 16.53
C LYS A 105 -13.92 -7.35 16.15
N TRP A 106 -12.89 -7.11 15.41
CA TRP A 106 -11.88 -8.12 15.13
C TRP A 106 -11.17 -8.50 16.43
N ASN A 107 -11.25 -9.78 16.76
CA ASN A 107 -10.53 -10.31 17.91
C ASN A 107 -9.04 -10.33 17.57
N ASN A 108 -8.26 -9.38 18.10
CA ASN A 108 -6.81 -9.30 18.03
C ASN A 108 -6.20 -9.09 16.61
N PRO A 109 -6.27 -7.85 16.06
CA PRO A 109 -5.69 -7.52 14.75
C PRO A 109 -4.15 -7.70 14.67
N HIS A 110 -3.43 -7.57 15.80
CA HIS A 110 -1.99 -7.80 15.82
C HIS A 110 -1.63 -9.26 15.54
N GLN A 111 -2.38 -10.19 16.11
CA GLN A 111 -2.17 -11.62 15.88
C GLN A 111 -2.54 -12.04 14.45
N ALA A 112 -3.49 -11.35 13.82
CA ALA A 112 -3.84 -11.58 12.42
C ALA A 112 -2.69 -11.18 11.48
N LEU A 113 -2.01 -10.05 11.73
CA LEU A 113 -0.89 -9.59 10.92
C LEU A 113 0.36 -10.49 11.03
N GLU A 114 0.53 -11.21 12.14
CA GLU A 114 1.59 -12.22 12.29
C GLU A 114 1.28 -13.51 11.53
N ASN A 115 0.02 -13.70 11.12
CA ASN A 115 -0.40 -14.90 10.39
C ASN A 115 -0.18 -14.72 8.88
N ARG A 116 0.72 -15.53 8.32
CA ARG A 116 1.05 -15.50 6.89
C ARG A 116 -0.20 -15.70 6.01
N ALA A 117 -1.09 -16.59 6.39
CA ALA A 117 -2.32 -16.84 5.63
C ALA A 117 -3.27 -15.63 5.62
N PHE A 118 -3.28 -14.80 6.68
CA PHE A 118 -4.00 -13.53 6.69
C PHE A 118 -3.39 -12.53 5.70
N VAL A 119 -2.07 -12.41 5.70
CA VAL A 119 -1.35 -11.51 4.77
C VAL A 119 -1.60 -11.94 3.32
N ASP A 120 -1.56 -13.24 3.03
CA ASP A 120 -1.87 -13.77 1.70
C ASP A 120 -3.34 -13.48 1.29
N THR A 121 -4.28 -13.55 2.25
CA THR A 121 -5.70 -13.20 2.01
C THR A 121 -5.87 -11.70 1.78
N LEU A 122 -5.20 -10.86 2.58
CA LEU A 122 -5.21 -9.40 2.39
C LEU A 122 -4.65 -9.01 1.02
N SER A 123 -3.55 -9.64 0.60
CA SER A 123 -2.97 -9.41 -0.74
C SER A 123 -3.96 -9.73 -1.84
N ARG A 124 -4.66 -10.88 -1.77
CA ARG A 124 -5.74 -11.21 -2.73
C ARG A 124 -6.89 -10.20 -2.71
N CYS A 125 -7.26 -9.68 -1.54
CA CYS A 125 -8.29 -8.65 -1.46
C CYS A 125 -7.83 -7.32 -2.09
N LEU A 126 -6.55 -6.98 -1.97
CA LEU A 126 -5.97 -5.80 -2.63
C LEU A 126 -5.91 -5.97 -4.16
N GLU A 127 -5.58 -7.17 -4.65
CA GLU A 127 -5.58 -7.50 -6.09
C GLU A 127 -6.97 -7.40 -6.73
N ASN A 128 -8.05 -7.60 -5.95
CA ASN A 128 -9.44 -7.45 -6.39
C ASN A 128 -9.90 -5.97 -6.46
N LEU A 129 -9.10 -5.03 -6.01
CA LEU A 129 -9.36 -3.61 -6.20
C LEU A 129 -8.84 -3.14 -7.56
N PRO A 130 -9.46 -2.10 -8.17
CA PRO A 130 -8.81 -1.40 -9.27
C PRO A 130 -7.42 -0.97 -8.84
N GLN A 131 -6.43 -1.15 -9.72
CA GLN A 131 -5.01 -0.95 -9.39
C GLN A 131 -4.74 0.40 -8.70
N ARG A 132 -5.32 1.50 -9.22
CA ARG A 132 -5.14 2.85 -8.64
C ARG A 132 -5.73 3.01 -7.25
N HIS A 133 -6.79 2.26 -6.92
CA HIS A 133 -7.37 2.25 -5.56
C HIS A 133 -6.48 1.47 -4.59
N ALA A 134 -5.92 0.34 -5.02
CA ALA A 134 -4.93 -0.39 -4.23
C ALA A 134 -3.68 0.47 -3.97
N GLU A 135 -3.17 1.19 -5.00
CA GLU A 135 -2.06 2.14 -4.89
C GLU A 135 -2.37 3.26 -3.89
N LEU A 136 -3.55 3.88 -4.00
CA LEU A 136 -4.00 4.93 -3.07
C LEU A 136 -4.01 4.41 -1.63
N PHE A 137 -4.61 3.25 -1.40
CA PHE A 137 -4.68 2.64 -0.07
C PHE A 137 -3.28 2.37 0.50
N MET A 138 -2.41 1.74 -0.30
CA MET A 138 -1.06 1.40 0.12
C MET A 138 -0.24 2.64 0.47
N LEU A 139 -0.32 3.69 -0.34
CA LEU A 139 0.38 4.94 -0.08
C LEU A 139 -0.15 5.67 1.16
N SER A 140 -1.47 5.62 1.40
CA SER A 140 -2.07 6.31 2.55
C SER A 140 -1.80 5.62 3.89
N GLU A 141 -1.71 4.28 3.90
CA GLU A 141 -1.60 3.52 5.15
C GLU A 141 -0.14 3.22 5.55
N PHE A 142 0.77 3.16 4.57
CA PHE A 142 2.12 2.65 4.83
C PHE A 142 3.23 3.66 4.55
N GLU A 143 2.91 4.81 3.98
CA GLU A 143 3.88 5.89 3.75
C GLU A 143 3.51 7.13 4.58
N ASP A 144 4.52 7.78 5.14
CA ASP A 144 4.34 9.04 5.89
C ASP A 144 4.14 10.22 4.91
N ILE A 145 3.12 10.10 4.02
CA ILE A 145 2.77 11.14 3.05
C ILE A 145 1.54 11.88 3.58
N ASP A 146 1.64 13.20 3.69
CA ASP A 146 0.48 14.01 4.05
C ASP A 146 -0.60 14.01 2.96
N ASN A 147 -1.86 14.19 3.36
CA ASN A 147 -3.00 14.10 2.46
C ASN A 147 -2.95 15.08 1.27
N VAL A 148 -2.36 16.26 1.44
CA VAL A 148 -2.24 17.26 0.36
C VAL A 148 -1.22 16.79 -0.67
N SER A 149 -0.10 16.23 -0.22
CA SER A 149 0.93 15.66 -1.08
C SER A 149 0.42 14.41 -1.80
N LEU A 150 -0.36 13.57 -1.12
CA LEU A 150 -0.99 12.38 -1.70
C LEU A 150 -2.01 12.76 -2.80
N CYS A 151 -2.84 13.78 -2.57
CA CYS A 151 -3.74 14.30 -3.60
C CYS A 151 -2.97 14.76 -4.84
N LYS A 152 -1.87 15.50 -4.67
CA LYS A 152 -1.04 15.95 -5.80
C LYS A 152 -0.35 14.79 -6.53
N LEU A 153 0.08 13.78 -5.79
CA LEU A 153 0.78 12.62 -6.34
C LEU A 153 -0.13 11.78 -7.24
N LEU A 154 -1.40 11.60 -6.83
CA LEU A 154 -2.36 10.75 -7.52
C LEU A 154 -3.41 11.52 -8.35
N ASP A 155 -3.24 12.85 -8.49
CA ASP A 155 -4.15 13.74 -9.22
C ASP A 155 -5.59 13.63 -8.71
N ILE A 156 -5.76 13.73 -7.38
CA ILE A 156 -7.05 13.75 -6.69
C ILE A 156 -7.44 15.20 -6.44
N SER A 157 -8.68 15.58 -6.80
CA SER A 157 -9.16 16.98 -6.81
C SER A 157 -9.13 17.66 -5.43
N SER A 158 -9.34 16.91 -4.36
CA SER A 158 -9.38 17.47 -3.00
C SER A 158 -9.13 16.42 -1.93
N THR A 159 -8.74 16.88 -0.73
CA THR A 159 -8.59 16.01 0.45
C THR A 159 -9.94 15.42 0.90
N ASN A 160 -11.06 16.10 0.66
CA ASN A 160 -12.37 15.55 0.96
C ASN A 160 -12.68 14.35 0.07
N ASN A 161 -12.39 14.45 -1.23
CA ASN A 161 -12.55 13.34 -2.16
C ASN A 161 -11.61 12.18 -1.83
N LEU A 162 -10.36 12.46 -1.46
CA LEU A 162 -9.42 11.47 -0.93
C LEU A 162 -10.04 10.66 0.23
N TRP A 163 -10.65 11.34 1.21
CA TRP A 163 -11.29 10.67 2.36
C TRP A 163 -12.45 9.77 1.94
N VAL A 164 -13.30 10.24 1.01
CA VAL A 164 -14.41 9.44 0.46
C VAL A 164 -13.87 8.18 -0.22
N MET A 165 -12.85 8.32 -1.08
CA MET A 165 -12.25 7.19 -1.78
C MET A 165 -11.63 6.18 -0.79
N LEU A 166 -10.85 6.63 0.18
CA LEU A 166 -10.25 5.77 1.20
C LEU A 166 -11.31 5.03 2.02
N SER A 167 -12.41 5.69 2.37
CA SER A 167 -13.52 5.05 3.05
C SER A 167 -14.12 3.90 2.25
N ARG A 168 -14.36 4.12 0.95
CA ARG A 168 -14.88 3.10 0.04
C ARG A 168 -13.92 1.93 -0.12
N ILE A 169 -12.62 2.21 -0.30
CA ILE A 169 -11.58 1.19 -0.40
C ILE A 169 -11.54 0.33 0.88
N ARG A 170 -11.52 0.96 2.05
CA ARG A 170 -11.53 0.25 3.33
C ARG A 170 -12.75 -0.64 3.49
N ASN A 171 -13.92 -0.18 3.02
CA ASN A 171 -15.13 -0.99 3.05
C ASN A 171 -15.03 -2.21 2.13
N ARG A 172 -14.56 -2.05 0.91
CA ARG A 172 -14.34 -3.18 -0.02
C ARG A 172 -13.38 -4.20 0.56
N LEU A 173 -12.27 -3.74 1.14
CA LEU A 173 -11.31 -4.63 1.80
C LEU A 173 -11.93 -5.34 2.99
N ARG A 174 -12.75 -4.63 3.81
CA ARG A 174 -13.48 -5.24 4.92
C ARG A 174 -14.40 -6.36 4.43
N GLN A 175 -15.24 -6.09 3.44
CA GLN A 175 -16.16 -7.09 2.87
C GLN A 175 -15.41 -8.31 2.34
N CYS A 176 -14.32 -8.11 1.62
CA CYS A 176 -13.48 -9.19 1.11
C CYS A 176 -12.85 -10.03 2.25
N LEU A 177 -12.32 -9.36 3.28
CA LEU A 177 -11.73 -10.05 4.44
C LEU A 177 -12.81 -10.76 5.28
N ASP A 178 -13.98 -10.17 5.43
CA ASP A 178 -15.10 -10.82 6.12
C ASP A 178 -15.48 -12.11 5.41
N ALA A 179 -15.58 -12.12 4.09
CA ALA A 179 -15.94 -13.30 3.31
C ALA A 179 -14.83 -14.38 3.27
N LEU A 180 -13.56 -13.99 3.17
CA LEU A 180 -12.47 -14.93 2.93
C LEU A 180 -11.73 -15.35 4.21
N TRP A 181 -11.78 -14.56 5.27
CA TRP A 181 -11.01 -14.81 6.49
C TRP A 181 -11.87 -14.96 7.74
N PHE A 182 -12.80 -14.05 7.99
CA PHE A 182 -13.56 -14.04 9.24
C PHE A 182 -14.82 -14.91 9.21
N ASN A 183 -15.49 -15.03 8.05
CA ASN A 183 -16.73 -15.78 7.88
C ASN A 183 -16.72 -16.63 6.58
N PRO A 184 -15.76 -17.55 6.39
CA PRO A 184 -15.62 -18.30 5.13
C PRO A 184 -16.82 -19.21 4.82
N SER A 185 -17.68 -19.48 5.79
CA SER A 185 -18.83 -20.40 5.64
C SER A 185 -20.07 -19.77 4.97
N GLN A 186 -20.07 -18.47 4.64
CA GLN A 186 -21.22 -17.79 4.00
C GLN A 186 -21.07 -17.62 2.50
N SER A 187 -19.97 -18.11 1.89
CA SER A 187 -19.66 -17.94 0.48
C SER A 187 -20.09 -19.11 -0.40
N GLU A 188 -20.79 -20.12 0.13
CA GLU A 188 -21.24 -21.32 -0.60
C GLU A 188 -22.77 -21.43 -0.73
N GLU A 189 -23.50 -20.30 -0.93
CA GLU A 189 -24.90 -20.34 -1.37
C GLU A 189 -25.12 -19.55 -2.67
#